data_7fcf14f835bdfe4be96256eb56f497bc
#
_entry.id   7fcf14f835bdfe4be96256eb56f497bc
#
_cell.length_a   1.000
_cell.length_b   1.000
_cell.length_c   1.000
_cell.angle_alpha   90.00
_cell.angle_beta   90.00
_cell.angle_gamma   90.00
#
_symmetry.space_group_name_H-M   'P 1'
#
loop_
_entity.id
_entity.type
_entity.pdbx_description
1 polymer ?
#
loop_
_entity_poly.entity_id
_entity_poly.type
_entity_poly.pdbx_seq_one_letter_code
_entity_poly.pdbx_strand_id
1 'polypeptide(L)'
;KLEGASTTLTKVQSISKANHGDDGVDGYTVVLTNDSHTLPTTTGGNVTYDGSGTNIVAYKGTTELDGVTSTGNLTTGKFSASVVSETNITADDTFTSTGNPLVYGNASSCTSDNASITYKVSLEGTSTEVEKIQSLSKANQGATGTSAATLNLTSNIAVFAFDDSDD
;
A
#
# COMPACT_ATOMS: atom_id res chain seq x y z
N LYS A 1 13.07 37.76 65.79
CA LYS A 1 12.55 38.00 67.12
C LYS A 1 12.21 39.50 67.23
N LEU A 2 10.99 39.84 67.59
CA LEU A 2 10.63 41.22 67.76
C LEU A 2 11.11 41.72 69.15
N GLU A 3 11.57 42.96 69.24
CA GLU A 3 12.16 43.54 70.43
C GLU A 3 11.08 43.64 71.55
N GLY A 4 11.39 43.11 72.75
CA GLY A 4 10.50 43.09 73.86
C GLY A 4 9.44 41.97 73.90
N ALA A 5 9.39 41.11 72.94
CA ALA A 5 8.45 39.98 72.89
C ALA A 5 9.13 38.65 73.19
N SER A 6 8.56 37.84 74.08
CA SER A 6 9.04 36.46 74.30
C SER A 6 8.50 35.50 73.24
N THR A 7 7.67 35.95 72.30
CA THR A 7 7.04 35.16 71.27
C THR A 7 7.96 35.10 70.04
N THR A 8 8.25 33.88 69.59
CA THR A 8 8.98 33.65 68.35
C THR A 8 7.93 33.49 67.20
N LEU A 9 8.06 34.30 66.16
CA LEU A 9 7.27 34.17 64.97
C LEU A 9 8.02 33.25 63.96
N THR A 10 7.39 32.17 63.65
CA THR A 10 7.90 31.25 62.61
C THR A 10 7.12 31.51 61.32
N LYS A 11 7.84 31.82 60.23
CA LYS A 11 7.28 31.95 58.90
C LYS A 11 7.74 30.75 58.05
N VAL A 12 6.82 30.01 57.51
CA VAL A 12 7.09 28.88 56.63
C VAL A 12 7.05 29.36 55.17
N GLN A 13 8.09 29.09 54.43
CA GLN A 13 8.12 29.27 52.97
C GLN A 13 7.99 27.91 52.33
N SER A 14 6.96 27.74 51.51
CA SER A 14 6.81 26.54 50.68
C SER A 14 7.46 26.77 49.32
N ILE A 15 8.35 25.86 48.94
CA ILE A 15 9.00 25.86 47.64
C ILE A 15 8.61 24.57 46.95
N SER A 16 7.96 24.67 45.77
CA SER A 16 7.67 23.54 44.90
C SER A 16 8.64 23.52 43.69
N LYS A 17 9.12 22.33 43.34
CA LYS A 17 9.90 22.12 42.14
C LYS A 17 8.92 21.79 41.00
N ALA A 18 8.92 22.60 39.93
CA ALA A 18 8.32 22.23 38.69
C ALA A 18 9.33 21.35 37.89
N ASN A 19 8.97 20.09 37.66
CA ASN A 19 9.74 19.26 36.79
C ASN A 19 9.42 19.63 35.33
N HIS A 20 10.42 19.58 34.46
CA HIS A 20 10.21 19.63 33.02
C HIS A 20 9.30 18.43 32.63
N GLY A 21 8.34 18.66 31.78
CA GLY A 21 7.54 17.56 31.21
C GLY A 21 8.45 16.61 30.41
N ASP A 22 8.08 15.34 30.37
CA ASP A 22 8.76 14.37 29.53
C ASP A 22 8.61 14.80 28.06
N ASP A 23 9.68 14.62 27.27
CA ASP A 23 9.61 14.80 25.82
C ASP A 23 8.56 13.84 25.27
N GLY A 24 7.76 14.30 24.31
CA GLY A 24 6.81 13.44 23.63
C GLY A 24 7.54 12.28 22.94
N VAL A 25 6.94 11.08 22.99
CA VAL A 25 7.49 9.92 22.26
C VAL A 25 7.30 10.11 20.75
N ASP A 26 8.32 9.84 19.97
CA ASP A 26 8.25 9.84 18.51
C ASP A 26 7.20 8.84 18.02
N GLY A 27 6.35 9.28 17.12
CA GLY A 27 5.38 8.42 16.45
C GLY A 27 6.04 7.49 15.43
N TYR A 28 5.40 6.35 15.18
CA TYR A 28 5.83 5.43 14.13
C TYR A 28 5.05 5.68 12.84
N THR A 29 5.75 5.61 11.71
CA THR A 29 5.16 5.69 10.36
C THR A 29 5.59 4.47 9.55
N VAL A 30 4.64 3.77 8.94
CA VAL A 30 4.88 2.64 8.04
C VAL A 30 4.32 2.95 6.67
N VAL A 31 5.13 2.74 5.63
CA VAL A 31 4.80 3.04 4.23
C VAL A 31 4.97 1.79 3.38
N LEU A 32 3.98 1.49 2.54
CA LEU A 32 4.16 0.64 1.37
C LEU A 32 4.52 1.53 0.18
N THR A 33 5.57 1.20 -0.57
CA THR A 33 5.95 1.98 -1.77
C THR A 33 5.02 1.75 -2.95
N ASN A 34 4.29 0.64 -2.92
CA ASN A 34 3.29 0.26 -3.92
C ASN A 34 2.05 -0.28 -3.19
N ASP A 35 1.22 0.61 -2.68
CA ASP A 35 -0.01 0.28 -1.94
C ASP A 35 -1.20 -0.02 -2.85
N SER A 36 -1.10 0.32 -4.14
CA SER A 36 -2.11 0.06 -5.16
C SER A 36 -1.45 -0.24 -6.51
N HIS A 37 -1.81 -1.36 -7.14
CA HIS A 37 -1.25 -1.77 -8.42
C HIS A 37 -2.30 -2.35 -9.36
N THR A 38 -2.17 -2.03 -10.65
CA THR A 38 -3.03 -2.57 -11.70
C THR A 38 -2.31 -3.71 -12.43
N LEU A 39 -2.94 -4.88 -12.48
CA LEU A 39 -2.46 -6.07 -13.17
C LEU A 39 -3.00 -6.11 -14.60
N PRO A 40 -2.17 -5.85 -15.63
CA PRO A 40 -2.58 -5.95 -17.02
C PRO A 40 -3.01 -7.40 -17.34
N THR A 41 -4.13 -7.53 -18.04
CA THR A 41 -4.66 -8.85 -18.43
C THR A 41 -4.94 -8.84 -19.93
N THR A 42 -4.45 -9.84 -20.63
CA THR A 42 -4.68 -10.01 -22.08
C THR A 42 -6.13 -10.46 -22.36
N THR A 43 -6.58 -10.38 -23.62
CA THR A 43 -7.88 -10.90 -24.07
C THR A 43 -8.04 -12.41 -23.83
N GLY A 44 -6.95 -13.15 -23.69
CA GLY A 44 -6.93 -14.57 -23.33
C GLY A 44 -6.98 -14.83 -21.82
N GLY A 45 -7.07 -13.79 -20.99
CA GLY A 45 -7.16 -13.91 -19.53
C GLY A 45 -5.81 -14.08 -18.82
N ASN A 46 -4.67 -13.99 -19.56
CA ASN A 46 -3.35 -14.06 -18.92
C ASN A 46 -3.04 -12.76 -18.18
N VAL A 47 -2.68 -12.89 -16.91
CA VAL A 47 -2.35 -11.77 -16.02
C VAL A 47 -0.84 -11.53 -15.99
N THR A 48 -0.42 -10.28 -16.09
CA THR A 48 0.98 -9.86 -15.90
C THR A 48 1.14 -9.33 -14.48
N TYR A 49 2.12 -9.86 -13.76
CA TYR A 49 2.38 -9.52 -12.36
C TYR A 49 3.59 -8.61 -12.16
N ASP A 50 4.28 -8.23 -13.24
CA ASP A 50 5.46 -7.37 -13.17
C ASP A 50 5.14 -6.04 -12.48
N GLY A 51 5.95 -5.67 -11.50
CA GLY A 51 5.77 -4.46 -10.71
C GLY A 51 4.71 -4.56 -9.62
N SER A 52 4.09 -5.72 -9.40
CA SER A 52 3.09 -5.92 -8.32
C SER A 52 3.71 -6.09 -6.92
N GLY A 53 5.03 -6.21 -6.83
CA GLY A 53 5.74 -6.23 -5.56
C GLY A 53 5.67 -4.89 -4.82
N THR A 54 6.03 -4.88 -3.56
CA THR A 54 6.07 -3.66 -2.74
C THR A 54 7.28 -3.66 -1.81
N ASN A 55 7.75 -2.47 -1.47
CA ASN A 55 8.72 -2.30 -0.41
C ASN A 55 8.02 -1.76 0.83
N ILE A 56 8.46 -2.21 1.99
CA ILE A 56 7.98 -1.72 3.28
C ILE A 56 9.09 -0.94 3.96
N VAL A 57 8.76 0.29 4.34
CA VAL A 57 9.65 1.22 5.05
C VAL A 57 8.99 1.62 6.35
N ALA A 58 9.74 1.67 7.44
CA ALA A 58 9.25 2.11 8.73
C ALA A 58 10.15 3.20 9.31
N TYR A 59 9.52 4.17 9.97
CA TYR A 59 10.19 5.30 10.63
C TYR A 59 9.73 5.43 12.07
N LYS A 60 10.64 5.93 12.92
CA LYS A 60 10.33 6.47 14.23
C LYS A 60 10.67 7.96 14.22
N GLY A 61 9.65 8.81 14.26
CA GLY A 61 9.83 10.23 13.98
C GLY A 61 10.42 10.43 12.58
N THR A 62 11.63 10.96 12.50
CA THR A 62 12.39 11.13 11.24
C THR A 62 13.45 10.06 11.00
N THR A 63 13.64 9.14 11.95
CA THR A 63 14.67 8.11 11.88
C THR A 63 14.10 6.87 11.20
N GLU A 64 14.77 6.42 10.15
CA GLU A 64 14.45 5.21 9.42
C GLU A 64 14.85 3.97 10.23
N LEU A 65 13.96 2.99 10.31
CA LEU A 65 14.21 1.71 10.98
C LEU A 65 14.73 0.68 9.97
N ASP A 66 15.53 -0.24 10.46
CA ASP A 66 16.14 -1.32 9.67
C ASP A 66 15.24 -2.56 9.67
N GLY A 67 14.93 -3.09 8.49
CA GLY A 67 14.11 -4.27 8.34
C GLY A 67 14.87 -5.57 8.63
N VAL A 68 14.27 -6.45 9.41
CA VAL A 68 14.84 -7.76 9.75
C VAL A 68 13.84 -8.89 9.49
N THR A 69 14.38 -10.10 9.31
CA THR A 69 13.58 -11.32 9.08
C THR A 69 12.99 -11.90 10.37
N SER A 70 13.50 -11.52 11.53
CA SER A 70 13.06 -12.04 12.81
C SER A 70 11.72 -11.45 13.21
N THR A 71 10.77 -12.30 13.59
CA THR A 71 9.46 -11.89 14.11
C THR A 71 9.40 -11.84 15.64
N GLY A 72 10.56 -12.02 16.32
CA GLY A 72 10.66 -12.01 17.79
C GLY A 72 10.79 -10.59 18.36
N ASN A 73 11.30 -10.48 19.59
CA ASN A 73 11.58 -9.21 20.22
C ASN A 73 12.58 -8.39 19.39
N LEU A 74 12.08 -7.34 18.76
CA LEU A 74 12.87 -6.45 17.91
C LEU A 74 13.68 -5.51 18.79
N THR A 75 14.98 -5.43 18.52
CA THR A 75 15.86 -4.45 19.17
C THR A 75 15.60 -3.04 18.62
N THR A 76 16.09 -2.04 19.35
CA THR A 76 16.02 -0.62 18.93
C THR A 76 16.53 -0.43 17.50
N GLY A 77 15.82 0.36 16.72
CA GLY A 77 16.13 0.67 15.32
C GLY A 77 15.69 -0.40 14.33
N LYS A 78 14.90 -1.39 14.74
CA LYS A 78 14.49 -2.52 13.88
C LYS A 78 12.96 -2.61 13.72
N PHE A 79 12.55 -3.12 12.55
CA PHE A 79 11.18 -3.55 12.28
C PHE A 79 11.20 -4.87 11.52
N SER A 80 10.08 -5.58 11.55
CA SER A 80 9.86 -6.76 10.70
C SER A 80 8.48 -6.69 10.08
N ALA A 81 8.28 -7.42 8.99
CA ALA A 81 6.99 -7.52 8.34
C ALA A 81 6.70 -8.96 7.92
N SER A 82 5.44 -9.30 7.81
CA SER A 82 4.97 -10.60 7.30
C SER A 82 3.65 -10.44 6.59
N VAL A 83 3.39 -11.28 5.60
CA VAL A 83 2.06 -11.43 5.00
C VAL A 83 1.16 -12.15 6.00
N VAL A 84 -0.02 -11.59 6.30
CA VAL A 84 -0.98 -12.17 7.26
C VAL A 84 -2.32 -12.51 6.62
N SER A 85 -2.63 -11.93 5.48
CA SER A 85 -3.84 -12.24 4.73
C SER A 85 -3.66 -11.99 3.24
N GLU A 86 -4.24 -12.86 2.45
CA GLU A 86 -4.30 -12.79 1.00
C GLU A 86 -5.75 -12.97 0.56
N THR A 87 -6.22 -12.11 -0.33
CA THR A 87 -7.56 -12.22 -0.89
C THR A 87 -7.45 -12.24 -2.41
N ASN A 88 -7.85 -13.35 -3.03
CA ASN A 88 -7.86 -13.58 -4.47
C ASN A 88 -6.48 -13.44 -5.17
N ILE A 89 -5.38 -13.56 -4.45
CA ILE A 89 -4.02 -13.44 -4.97
C ILE A 89 -3.07 -14.23 -4.09
N THR A 90 -1.93 -14.61 -4.62
CA THR A 90 -0.83 -15.18 -3.84
C THR A 90 0.31 -14.16 -3.80
N ALA A 91 0.69 -13.76 -2.61
CA ALA A 91 1.83 -12.88 -2.37
C ALA A 91 3.15 -13.66 -2.55
N ASP A 92 4.24 -12.94 -2.84
CA ASP A 92 5.57 -13.45 -2.54
C ASP A 92 5.80 -13.18 -1.04
N ASP A 93 5.71 -14.22 -0.21
CA ASP A 93 5.86 -14.14 1.25
C ASP A 93 7.33 -14.16 1.70
N THR A 94 8.25 -14.26 0.75
CA THR A 94 9.70 -14.20 0.96
C THR A 94 10.22 -12.82 0.61
N PHE A 95 10.75 -12.10 1.58
CA PHE A 95 11.45 -10.86 1.24
C PHE A 95 12.88 -11.17 0.80
N THR A 96 13.29 -10.45 -0.26
CA THR A 96 14.55 -10.69 -0.95
C THR A 96 15.73 -9.94 -0.32
N SER A 97 15.48 -9.00 0.59
CA SER A 97 16.56 -8.29 1.30
C SER A 97 16.16 -7.93 2.73
N THR A 98 17.15 -8.00 3.62
CA THR A 98 17.12 -7.38 4.94
C THR A 98 17.71 -5.98 4.85
N GLY A 99 17.30 -5.09 5.72
CA GLY A 99 17.72 -3.71 5.70
C GLY A 99 16.53 -2.80 5.44
N ASN A 100 16.78 -1.66 4.86
CA ASN A 100 15.73 -0.72 4.51
C ASN A 100 15.80 -0.37 3.03
N PRO A 101 14.74 -0.64 2.29
CA PRO A 101 13.45 -1.26 2.67
C PRO A 101 13.49 -2.79 2.81
N LEU A 102 12.44 -3.37 3.43
CA LEU A 102 12.09 -4.77 3.21
C LEU A 102 11.40 -4.90 1.86
N VAL A 103 11.92 -5.76 0.98
CA VAL A 103 11.44 -5.91 -0.40
C VAL A 103 10.64 -7.19 -0.55
N TYR A 104 9.37 -7.06 -0.87
CA TYR A 104 8.49 -8.16 -1.27
C TYR A 104 8.40 -8.24 -2.79
N GLY A 105 8.56 -9.43 -3.34
CA GLY A 105 8.52 -9.68 -4.78
C GLY A 105 7.12 -9.57 -5.39
N ASN A 106 7.05 -9.87 -6.69
CA ASN A 106 5.79 -9.82 -7.41
C ASN A 106 4.81 -10.89 -6.93
N ALA A 107 3.54 -10.52 -6.83
CA ALA A 107 2.46 -11.44 -6.55
C ALA A 107 2.24 -12.44 -7.70
N SER A 108 1.36 -13.42 -7.49
CA SER A 108 0.98 -14.43 -8.47
C SER A 108 -0.48 -14.87 -8.28
N SER A 109 -0.97 -15.68 -9.20
CA SER A 109 -2.26 -16.41 -9.05
C SER A 109 -3.47 -15.55 -8.69
N CYS A 110 -3.65 -14.40 -9.36
CA CYS A 110 -4.81 -13.54 -9.14
C CYS A 110 -6.08 -14.19 -9.71
N THR A 111 -7.03 -14.54 -8.84
CA THR A 111 -8.25 -15.30 -9.17
C THR A 111 -9.48 -14.45 -9.41
N SER A 112 -9.46 -13.15 -9.07
CA SER A 112 -10.59 -12.22 -9.21
C SER A 112 -10.12 -10.87 -9.73
N ASP A 113 -11.07 -10.01 -10.16
CA ASP A 113 -10.73 -8.67 -10.67
C ASP A 113 -10.19 -7.73 -9.58
N ASN A 114 -10.55 -8.00 -8.32
CA ASN A 114 -10.02 -7.28 -7.17
C ASN A 114 -9.34 -8.26 -6.22
N ALA A 115 -8.19 -7.87 -5.75
CA ALA A 115 -7.36 -8.66 -4.86
C ALA A 115 -6.67 -7.76 -3.82
N SER A 116 -6.24 -8.35 -2.71
CA SER A 116 -5.49 -7.61 -1.69
C SER A 116 -4.51 -8.50 -0.94
N ILE A 117 -3.44 -7.89 -0.47
CA ILE A 117 -2.44 -8.50 0.42
C ILE A 117 -2.36 -7.63 1.66
N THR A 118 -2.48 -8.24 2.84
CA THR A 118 -2.31 -7.55 4.12
C THR A 118 -0.97 -7.92 4.71
N TYR A 119 -0.17 -6.90 4.97
CA TYR A 119 1.11 -7.00 5.66
C TYR A 119 0.96 -6.54 7.10
N LYS A 120 1.49 -7.33 8.03
CA LYS A 120 1.62 -6.98 9.44
C LYS A 120 3.06 -6.56 9.71
N VAL A 121 3.24 -5.35 10.23
CA VAL A 121 4.54 -4.76 10.53
C VAL A 121 4.67 -4.64 12.04
N SER A 122 5.67 -5.32 12.60
CA SER A 122 6.05 -5.26 14.01
C SER A 122 7.20 -4.27 14.19
N LEU A 123 7.10 -3.41 15.19
CA LEU A 123 8.04 -2.32 15.43
C LEU A 123 8.87 -2.57 16.69
N GLU A 124 10.05 -1.94 16.76
CA GLU A 124 11.02 -2.06 17.86
C GLU A 124 10.40 -1.89 19.26
N GLY A 125 10.81 -2.72 20.19
CA GLY A 125 10.55 -2.54 21.63
C GLY A 125 9.08 -2.46 22.04
N THR A 126 8.17 -2.72 21.12
CA THR A 126 6.73 -2.59 21.36
C THR A 126 5.99 -3.88 20.99
N SER A 127 4.83 -4.09 21.61
CA SER A 127 3.83 -5.02 21.10
C SER A 127 2.95 -4.37 20.00
N THR A 128 3.34 -3.19 19.53
CA THR A 128 2.57 -2.45 18.53
C THR A 128 2.81 -3.06 17.16
N GLU A 129 1.73 -3.50 16.57
CA GLU A 129 1.69 -4.02 15.21
C GLU A 129 0.86 -3.05 14.36
N VAL A 130 1.32 -2.81 13.13
CA VAL A 130 0.63 -1.96 12.16
C VAL A 130 0.29 -2.81 10.95
N GLU A 131 -0.98 -2.85 10.58
CA GLU A 131 -1.40 -3.51 9.33
C GLU A 131 -1.42 -2.52 8.18
N LYS A 132 -0.93 -2.97 7.02
CA LYS A 132 -0.95 -2.26 5.75
C LYS A 132 -1.53 -3.15 4.67
N ILE A 133 -2.38 -2.59 3.84
CA ILE A 133 -3.05 -3.31 2.77
C ILE A 133 -2.53 -2.80 1.43
N GLN A 134 -2.09 -3.74 0.59
CA GLN A 134 -1.85 -3.50 -0.82
C GLN A 134 -3.08 -3.95 -1.59
N SER A 135 -3.64 -3.07 -2.41
CA SER A 135 -4.79 -3.33 -3.27
C SER A 135 -4.34 -3.59 -4.71
N LEU A 136 -4.83 -4.66 -5.31
CA LEU A 136 -4.51 -5.00 -6.70
C LEU A 136 -5.80 -5.15 -7.49
N SER A 137 -5.80 -4.70 -8.75
CA SER A 137 -6.96 -4.82 -9.64
C SER A 137 -6.53 -5.27 -11.03
N LYS A 138 -7.31 -6.16 -11.67
CA LYS A 138 -7.07 -6.51 -13.07
C LYS A 138 -7.57 -5.42 -13.99
N ALA A 139 -6.75 -5.05 -14.97
CA ALA A 139 -7.17 -4.28 -16.12
C ALA A 139 -7.33 -5.22 -17.32
N ASN A 140 -8.56 -5.59 -17.61
CA ASN A 140 -8.85 -6.48 -18.72
C ASN A 140 -8.71 -5.74 -20.05
N GLN A 141 -7.97 -6.32 -20.98
CA GLN A 141 -7.91 -5.82 -22.35
C GLN A 141 -9.28 -5.97 -23.01
N GLY A 142 -9.79 -4.89 -23.61
CA GLY A 142 -11.04 -4.94 -24.38
C GLY A 142 -10.95 -5.94 -25.51
N ALA A 143 -12.08 -6.55 -25.88
CA ALA A 143 -12.17 -7.40 -27.04
C ALA A 143 -11.79 -6.60 -28.30
N THR A 144 -11.05 -7.25 -29.21
CA THR A 144 -10.81 -6.68 -30.53
C THR A 144 -12.15 -6.41 -31.20
N GLY A 145 -12.38 -5.19 -31.68
CA GLY A 145 -13.57 -4.85 -32.42
C GLY A 145 -13.75 -5.78 -33.60
N THR A 146 -14.96 -6.28 -33.82
CA THR A 146 -15.27 -7.03 -35.06
C THR A 146 -15.14 -6.09 -36.23
N SER A 147 -14.45 -6.54 -37.28
CA SER A 147 -14.38 -5.79 -38.53
C SER A 147 -15.76 -5.44 -39.02
N ALA A 148 -15.98 -4.18 -39.43
CA ALA A 148 -17.24 -3.80 -40.04
C ALA A 148 -17.52 -4.65 -41.28
N ALA A 149 -18.69 -5.22 -41.33
CA ALA A 149 -19.13 -5.94 -42.55
C ALA A 149 -19.34 -4.93 -43.67
N THR A 150 -18.61 -5.08 -44.75
CA THR A 150 -18.81 -4.27 -45.96
C THR A 150 -19.82 -4.98 -46.83
N LEU A 151 -21.02 -4.39 -47.02
CA LEU A 151 -21.98 -4.85 -47.97
C LEU A 151 -21.64 -4.26 -49.35
N ASN A 152 -21.20 -5.11 -50.27
CA ASN A 152 -20.97 -4.70 -51.64
C ASN A 152 -22.22 -5.04 -52.48
N LEU A 153 -23.00 -3.99 -52.76
CA LEU A 153 -24.20 -4.12 -53.65
C LEU A 153 -23.75 -3.97 -55.10
N THR A 154 -23.71 -5.06 -55.83
CA THR A 154 -23.50 -5.04 -57.28
C THR A 154 -24.88 -5.14 -57.94
N SER A 155 -25.27 -4.12 -58.71
CA SER A 155 -26.43 -4.19 -59.58
C SER A 155 -26.01 -4.85 -60.90
N ASN A 156 -26.71 -5.87 -61.28
CA ASN A 156 -26.52 -6.53 -62.59
C ASN A 156 -27.37 -5.90 -63.71
N ILE A 157 -28.09 -4.79 -63.39
CA ILE A 157 -28.86 -4.05 -64.39
C ILE A 157 -28.06 -2.78 -64.72
N ALA A 158 -27.37 -2.81 -65.82
CA ALA A 158 -26.52 -1.71 -66.29
C ALA A 158 -27.24 -0.71 -67.21
N VAL A 159 -28.41 -1.04 -67.73
CA VAL A 159 -29.12 -0.21 -68.69
C VAL A 159 -30.63 -0.36 -68.54
N PHE A 160 -31.34 0.75 -68.42
CA PHE A 160 -32.73 0.84 -68.71
C PHE A 160 -32.86 1.27 -70.16
N ALA A 161 -33.30 0.37 -71.03
CA ALA A 161 -33.68 0.76 -72.37
C ALA A 161 -35.04 1.43 -72.32
N PHE A 162 -35.13 2.71 -72.68
CA PHE A 162 -36.37 3.32 -73.04
C PHE A 162 -36.69 2.91 -74.46
N ASP A 163 -37.84 2.26 -74.66
CA ASP A 163 -38.41 2.10 -75.98
C ASP A 163 -39.18 3.39 -76.29
N ASP A 164 -38.59 4.17 -77.19
CA ASP A 164 -39.20 5.42 -77.69
C ASP A 164 -39.91 5.07 -79.02
N SER A 165 -40.88 4.17 -78.96
CA SER A 165 -41.75 3.81 -80.07
C SER A 165 -43.11 4.48 -79.85
N ASP A 166 -43.23 5.78 -79.92
CA ASP A 166 -44.42 6.52 -80.16
C ASP A 166 -44.32 7.21 -81.54
N ASP A 167 -44.95 6.54 -82.52
CA ASP A 167 -45.55 7.15 -83.71
C ASP A 167 -46.96 6.58 -83.95
#